data_b7634358e804855b46e2c484b94fe061
#
_entry.id   b7634358e804855b46e2c484b94fe061
#
_cell.length_a   1.000
_cell.length_b   1.000
_cell.length_c   1.000
_cell.angle_alpha   90.00
_cell.angle_beta   90.00
_cell.angle_gamma   90.00
#
_symmetry.space_group_name_H-M   'P 1'
#
loop_
_entity.id
_entity.type
_entity.pdbx_description
1 polymer ?
#
loop_
_entity_poly.entity_id
_entity_poly.type
_entity_poly.pdbx_seq_one_letter_code
_entity_poly.pdbx_strand_id
1 'polypeptide(L)'
;MTSVVYKIRRKSDGLFSTGGSMPSWNQNGKTWNTRGALSNHMAQLRDPYYSRTRRIDDIYGDAEVVVIEVVYNPVNAIPALEWTVTAKTA
;
A
#
# COMPACT_ATOMS: atom_id res chain seq x y z
N MET A 1 17.73 -6.03 -10.45
CA MET A 1 17.11 -4.70 -10.42
C MET A 1 16.27 -4.57 -9.17
N THR A 2 16.35 -3.44 -8.49
CA THR A 2 15.58 -3.20 -7.29
C THR A 2 14.73 -1.95 -7.45
N SER A 3 13.59 -1.93 -6.78
CA SER A 3 12.73 -0.76 -6.67
C SER A 3 12.24 -0.67 -5.24
N VAL A 4 11.60 0.45 -4.91
CA VAL A 4 11.01 0.60 -3.58
C VAL A 4 9.51 0.82 -3.70
N VAL A 5 8.78 0.32 -2.71
CA VAL A 5 7.35 0.58 -2.53
C VAL A 5 7.13 1.05 -1.10
N TYR A 6 5.96 1.60 -0.84
CA TYR A 6 5.65 2.22 0.43
C TYR A 6 4.38 1.61 1.02
N LYS A 7 4.40 1.42 2.34
CA LYS A 7 3.21 1.07 3.12
C LYS A 7 3.13 1.95 4.35
N ILE A 8 1.93 2.11 4.89
CA ILE A 8 1.74 2.82 6.15
C ILE A 8 1.42 1.77 7.20
N ARG A 9 2.26 1.67 8.23
CA ARG A 9 2.14 0.67 9.29
C ARG A 9 1.81 1.34 10.62
N ARG A 10 0.81 0.82 11.32
CA ARG A 10 0.48 1.29 12.67
C ARG A 10 1.47 0.69 13.66
N LYS A 11 2.09 1.55 14.48
CA LYS A 11 3.15 1.12 15.39
C LYS A 11 2.66 0.19 16.49
N SER A 12 1.44 0.42 16.98
CA SER A 12 0.92 -0.31 18.14
C SER A 12 0.72 -1.80 17.89
N ASP A 13 0.38 -2.20 16.65
CA ASP A 13 0.06 -3.60 16.33
C ASP A 13 0.70 -4.10 15.03
N GLY A 14 1.40 -3.23 14.29
CA GLY A 14 2.06 -3.61 13.04
C GLY A 14 1.13 -3.83 11.86
N LEU A 15 -0.15 -3.49 11.97
CA LEU A 15 -1.08 -3.60 10.85
C LEU A 15 -0.86 -2.46 9.86
N PHE A 16 -1.25 -2.71 8.60
CA PHE A 16 -1.06 -1.78 7.49
C PHE A 16 -2.36 -1.10 7.11
N SER A 17 -2.25 0.18 6.74
CA SER A 17 -3.39 0.97 6.26
C SER A 17 -3.88 0.47 4.91
N THR A 18 -5.20 0.43 4.76
CA THR A 18 -5.84 0.09 3.49
C THR A 18 -5.94 1.28 2.53
N GLY A 19 -5.56 2.48 2.98
CA GLY A 19 -5.64 3.69 2.16
C GLY A 19 -7.09 4.16 1.96
N GLY A 20 -7.30 4.98 0.93
CA GLY A 20 -8.61 5.53 0.62
C GLY A 20 -9.03 6.67 1.54
N SER A 21 -10.30 7.06 1.46
CA SER A 21 -10.82 8.19 2.23
C SER A 21 -11.12 7.83 3.69
N MET A 22 -11.36 6.55 3.96
CA MET A 22 -11.61 6.02 5.31
C MET A 22 -10.69 4.81 5.54
N PRO A 23 -9.41 5.05 5.81
CA PRO A 23 -8.47 3.95 5.98
C PRO A 23 -8.84 3.05 7.15
N SER A 24 -8.69 1.76 6.94
CA SER A 24 -8.74 0.78 8.01
C SER A 24 -7.39 0.05 8.08
N TRP A 25 -7.31 -1.00 8.90
CA TRP A 25 -6.04 -1.66 9.19
C TRP A 25 -6.19 -3.16 9.03
N ASN A 26 -5.25 -3.77 8.29
CA ASN A 26 -5.19 -5.22 8.17
C ASN A 26 -3.75 -5.68 7.93
N GLN A 27 -3.55 -6.98 7.79
CA GLN A 27 -2.21 -7.54 7.63
C GLN A 27 -1.58 -7.22 6.27
N ASN A 28 -2.38 -6.99 5.26
CA ASN A 28 -1.89 -6.74 3.90
C ASN A 28 -1.79 -5.26 3.58
N GLY A 29 -2.86 -4.51 3.85
CA GLY A 29 -2.93 -3.09 3.58
C GLY A 29 -2.81 -2.74 2.11
N LYS A 30 -2.57 -1.47 1.86
CA LYS A 30 -2.32 -0.95 0.52
C LYS A 30 -0.83 -0.72 0.33
N THR A 31 -0.35 -0.96 -0.88
CA THR A 31 1.02 -0.63 -1.31
C THR A 31 0.97 0.56 -2.25
N TRP A 32 1.77 1.59 -1.96
CA TRP A 32 1.97 2.72 -2.86
C TRP A 32 3.26 2.50 -3.61
N ASN A 33 3.19 2.48 -4.94
CA ASN A 33 4.35 2.16 -5.79
C ASN A 33 5.27 3.35 -6.01
N THR A 34 4.78 4.56 -5.77
CA THR A 34 5.57 5.77 -5.94
C THR A 34 5.39 6.68 -4.73
N ARG A 35 6.41 7.51 -4.52
CA ARG A 35 6.37 8.51 -3.47
C ARG A 35 5.27 9.54 -3.70
N GLY A 36 5.04 9.90 -4.97
CA GLY A 36 3.98 10.85 -5.34
C GLY A 36 2.59 10.34 -5.01
N ALA A 37 2.33 9.06 -5.28
CA ALA A 37 1.05 8.45 -4.95
C ALA A 37 0.77 8.47 -3.45
N LEU A 38 1.78 8.14 -2.64
CA LEU A 38 1.65 8.22 -1.18
C LEU A 38 1.43 9.66 -0.71
N SER A 39 2.19 10.61 -1.25
CA SER A 39 2.05 12.03 -0.90
C SER A 39 0.65 12.55 -1.24
N ASN A 40 0.09 12.13 -2.37
CA ASN A 40 -1.29 12.50 -2.74
C ASN A 40 -2.31 11.97 -1.74
N HIS A 41 -2.14 10.73 -1.30
CA HIS A 41 -3.03 10.16 -0.27
C HIS A 41 -2.97 10.96 1.02
N MET A 42 -1.77 11.30 1.47
CA MET A 42 -1.60 12.10 2.69
C MET A 42 -2.21 13.49 2.54
N ALA A 43 -2.04 14.12 1.37
CA ALA A 43 -2.62 15.44 1.10
C ALA A 43 -4.15 15.40 1.11
N GLN A 44 -4.74 14.35 0.54
CA GLN A 44 -6.20 14.17 0.55
C GLN A 44 -6.75 14.06 1.97
N LEU A 45 -6.08 13.34 2.84
CA LEU A 45 -6.52 13.18 4.23
C LEU A 45 -6.37 14.46 5.05
N ARG A 46 -5.52 15.39 4.61
CA ARG A 46 -5.39 16.72 5.24
C ARG A 46 -6.46 17.69 4.76
N ASP A 47 -7.14 17.35 3.66
CA ASP A 47 -8.19 18.21 3.09
C ASP A 47 -9.50 17.98 3.84
N PRO A 48 -10.08 19.02 4.48
CA PRO A 48 -11.32 18.88 5.24
C PRO A 48 -12.52 18.49 4.38
N TYR A 49 -12.51 18.76 3.08
CA TYR A 49 -13.58 18.32 2.19
C TYR A 49 -13.52 16.83 1.88
N TYR A 50 -12.33 16.28 1.84
CA TYR A 50 -12.13 14.87 1.55
C TYR A 50 -12.32 14.01 2.79
N SER A 51 -11.79 14.47 3.92
CA SER A 51 -11.83 13.73 5.18
C SER A 51 -12.66 14.47 6.21
N ARG A 52 -13.99 14.39 6.06
CA ARG A 52 -14.93 15.21 6.86
C ARG A 52 -15.02 14.80 8.32
N THR A 53 -14.89 13.53 8.60
CA THR A 53 -15.20 12.97 9.92
C THR A 53 -13.97 12.64 10.76
N ARG A 54 -12.80 12.57 10.13
CA ARG A 54 -11.56 12.18 10.81
C ARG A 54 -10.41 13.04 10.34
N ARG A 55 -9.61 13.51 11.29
CA ARG A 55 -8.40 14.25 10.98
C ARG A 55 -7.26 13.26 10.71
N ILE A 56 -6.27 13.70 9.91
CA ILE A 56 -5.11 12.86 9.61
C ILE A 56 -4.37 12.43 10.89
N ASP A 57 -4.30 13.30 11.88
CA ASP A 57 -3.66 12.98 13.15
C ASP A 57 -4.37 11.85 13.89
N ASP A 58 -5.70 11.78 13.78
CA ASP A 58 -6.47 10.71 14.39
C ASP A 58 -6.30 9.39 13.64
N ILE A 59 -6.11 9.46 12.32
CA ILE A 59 -5.97 8.27 11.48
C ILE A 59 -4.55 7.72 11.54
N TYR A 60 -3.55 8.58 11.38
CA TYR A 60 -2.14 8.18 11.20
C TYR A 60 -1.20 8.68 12.30
N GLY A 61 -1.74 9.18 13.41
CA GLY A 61 -0.90 9.69 14.50
C GLY A 61 0.04 8.66 15.10
N ASP A 62 -0.34 7.37 15.07
CA ASP A 62 0.48 6.25 15.55
C ASP A 62 0.99 5.40 14.37
N ALA A 63 1.24 6.01 13.23
CA ALA A 63 1.66 5.28 12.05
C ALA A 63 3.01 5.77 11.53
N GLU A 64 3.66 4.92 10.78
CA GLU A 64 4.93 5.23 10.12
C GLU A 64 4.88 4.74 8.68
N VAL A 65 5.63 5.43 7.81
CA VAL A 65 5.81 4.98 6.42
C VAL A 65 6.95 3.97 6.41
N VAL A 66 6.66 2.78 5.91
CA VAL A 66 7.66 1.73 5.74
C VAL A 66 8.09 1.72 4.28
N VAL A 67 9.37 1.90 4.04
CA VAL A 67 9.96 1.82 2.69
C VAL A 67 10.45 0.40 2.50
N ILE A 68 9.90 -0.28 1.50
CA ILE A 68 10.18 -1.69 1.25
C ILE A 68 10.93 -1.82 -0.06
N GLU A 69 12.11 -2.43 0.00
CA GLU A 69 12.88 -2.73 -1.20
C GLU A 69 12.33 -3.99 -1.84
N VAL A 70 12.02 -3.91 -3.14
CA VAL A 70 11.52 -5.03 -3.92
C VAL A 70 12.59 -5.41 -4.93
N VAL A 71 13.05 -6.67 -4.85
CA VAL A 71 14.06 -7.19 -5.76
C VAL A 71 13.36 -7.91 -6.91
N TYR A 72 13.60 -7.44 -8.14
CA TYR A 72 13.13 -8.12 -9.32
C TYR A 72 14.06 -9.31 -9.60
N ASN A 73 13.52 -10.51 -9.38
CA ASN A 73 14.26 -11.74 -9.54
C ASN A 73 13.34 -12.80 -10.17
N PRO A 74 13.18 -12.80 -11.50
CA PRO A 74 12.27 -13.72 -12.16
C PRO A 74 12.76 -15.16 -12.00
N VAL A 75 11.92 -16.02 -11.43
CA VAL A 75 12.20 -17.43 -11.25
C VAL A 75 11.61 -18.28 -12.37
N ASN A 76 10.64 -17.74 -13.10
CA ASN A 76 10.03 -18.42 -14.23
C ASN A 76 9.36 -17.40 -15.14
N ALA A 77 9.19 -17.77 -16.41
CA ALA A 77 8.47 -16.96 -17.37
C ALA A 77 7.58 -17.88 -18.19
N ILE A 78 6.31 -17.54 -18.27
CA ILE A 78 5.30 -18.33 -18.97
C ILE A 78 4.66 -17.42 -20.02
N PRO A 79 4.49 -17.88 -21.29
CA PRO A 79 3.79 -17.08 -22.29
C PRO A 79 2.41 -16.65 -21.78
N ALA A 80 2.07 -15.39 -22.01
CA ALA A 80 0.85 -14.81 -21.41
C ALA A 80 -0.41 -15.59 -21.77
N LEU A 81 -0.50 -16.08 -23.00
CA LEU A 81 -1.68 -16.83 -23.47
C LEU A 81 -1.78 -18.22 -22.84
N GLU A 82 -0.69 -18.74 -22.31
CA GLU A 82 -0.66 -20.06 -21.65
C GLU A 82 -0.91 -19.96 -20.16
N TRP A 83 -0.84 -18.77 -19.57
CA TRP A 83 -0.92 -18.57 -18.14
C TRP A 83 -2.23 -19.12 -17.53
N THR A 84 -3.35 -18.91 -18.20
CA THR A 84 -4.66 -19.33 -17.72
C THR A 84 -4.73 -20.85 -17.50
N VAL A 85 -4.17 -21.61 -18.44
CA VAL A 85 -4.12 -23.08 -18.35
C VAL A 85 -3.20 -23.50 -17.20
N THR A 86 -2.05 -22.88 -17.10
CA THR A 86 -1.08 -23.17 -16.04
C THR A 86 -1.65 -22.85 -14.66
N ALA A 87 -2.34 -21.75 -14.51
CA ALA A 87 -2.96 -21.36 -13.25
C ALA A 87 -4.03 -22.35 -12.79
N LYS A 88 -4.76 -22.95 -13.72
CA LYS A 88 -5.80 -23.95 -13.41
C LYS A 88 -5.20 -25.26 -12.92
N THR A 89 -4.02 -25.59 -13.34
CA THR A 89 -3.37 -26.84 -12.98
C THR A 89 -2.51 -26.74 -11.72
N ALA A 90 -2.26 -25.53 -11.30
CA ALA A 90 -1.52 -25.27 -10.08
C ALA A 90 -2.43 -25.39 -8.86
#